data_ed338d60d894c4a3a2f2b60d7f16b436
#
_entry.id   ed338d60d894c4a3a2f2b60d7f16b436
#
_cell.length_a   1.000
_cell.length_b   1.000
_cell.length_c   1.000
_cell.angle_alpha   90.00
_cell.angle_beta   90.00
_cell.angle_gamma   90.00
#
_symmetry.space_group_name_H-M   'P 1'
#
loop_
_entity.id
_entity.type
_entity.pdbx_description
1 polymer ?
#
loop_
_entity_poly.entity_id
_entity_poly.type
_entity_poly.pdbx_seq_one_letter_code
_entity_poly.pdbx_strand_id
1 'polypeptide(L)'
;LLLVIFLSIILVMLESIEDVGSQYSNILNISEWVITILFSIEYIARIISVKNPKSYVFSYYGIIDLLSTIPKYISLFIIGTNSLLALRALRLLRVFRILKLTRFIGESANFGKALKRSRAKIAVFITFVIVLCIILGTIMYLVENEYDSGFSSIPKSVYWAIVTLTTVGYGDIAPQTPFGQFLASFIMIMGYGIIAVPTGIVSSEMALQSNDVDTNTQACLQCNNELHKDGAVFCHQCGSTLNDEF
;
A
#
# COMPACT_ATOMS: atom_id res chain seq x y z
N LEU A 1 18.75 10.15 6.82
CA LEU A 1 17.54 9.54 7.35
C LEU A 1 17.18 8.24 6.62
N LEU A 2 17.11 8.24 5.28
CA LEU A 2 16.75 7.09 4.46
C LEU A 2 17.64 5.87 4.76
N LEU A 3 18.96 6.04 4.80
CA LEU A 3 19.91 4.98 5.19
C LEU A 3 19.63 4.42 6.59
N VAL A 4 19.29 5.26 7.55
CA VAL A 4 18.97 4.84 8.93
C VAL A 4 17.68 3.99 8.96
N ILE A 5 16.69 4.35 8.14
CA ILE A 5 15.46 3.55 8.01
C ILE A 5 15.79 2.17 7.44
N PHE A 6 16.54 2.08 6.34
CA PHE A 6 16.95 0.79 5.76
C PHE A 6 17.76 -0.05 6.76
N LEU A 7 18.72 0.56 7.45
CA LEU A 7 19.50 -0.12 8.47
C LEU A 7 18.59 -0.66 9.59
N SER A 8 17.62 0.12 10.04
CA SER A 8 16.67 -0.32 11.07
C SER A 8 15.84 -1.53 10.65
N ILE A 9 15.45 -1.60 9.38
CA ILE A 9 14.70 -2.74 8.84
C ILE A 9 15.59 -3.99 8.83
N ILE A 10 16.82 -3.86 8.33
CA ILE A 10 17.78 -4.97 8.30
C ILE A 10 18.02 -5.50 9.72
N LEU A 11 18.19 -4.63 10.71
CA LEU A 11 18.38 -5.05 12.11
C LEU A 11 17.20 -5.81 12.67
N VAL A 12 15.95 -5.37 12.37
CA VAL A 12 14.73 -6.09 12.78
C VAL A 12 14.65 -7.46 12.11
N MET A 13 15.04 -7.57 10.83
CA MET A 13 15.09 -8.85 10.12
C MET A 13 16.14 -9.79 10.74
N LEU A 14 17.34 -9.30 11.04
CA LEU A 14 18.39 -10.08 11.69
C LEU A 14 17.98 -10.53 13.11
N GLU A 15 17.30 -9.67 13.87
CA GLU A 15 16.81 -10.01 15.21
C GLU A 15 15.74 -11.12 15.18
N SER A 16 15.04 -11.29 14.05
CA SER A 16 14.01 -12.32 13.90
C SER A 16 14.57 -13.73 13.71
N ILE A 17 15.85 -13.86 13.33
CA ILE A 17 16.55 -15.13 13.16
C ILE A 17 17.01 -15.60 14.54
N GLU A 18 16.52 -16.75 15.01
CA GLU A 18 16.76 -17.25 16.37
C GLU A 18 18.25 -17.35 16.73
N ASP A 19 19.07 -17.90 15.83
CA ASP A 19 20.52 -18.05 16.05
C ASP A 19 21.23 -16.70 16.17
N VAL A 20 20.95 -15.76 15.26
CA VAL A 20 21.55 -14.43 15.24
C VAL A 20 21.04 -13.57 16.39
N GLY A 21 19.72 -13.62 16.63
CA GLY A 21 19.04 -12.87 17.70
C GLY A 21 19.55 -13.26 19.08
N SER A 22 19.87 -14.54 19.32
CA SER A 22 20.42 -15.02 20.59
C SER A 22 21.92 -14.67 20.73
N GLN A 23 22.70 -14.94 19.71
CA GLN A 23 24.16 -14.74 19.74
C GLN A 23 24.58 -13.26 19.81
N TYR A 24 23.88 -12.39 19.08
CA TYR A 24 24.22 -10.96 18.96
C TYR A 24 23.22 -10.04 19.67
N SER A 25 22.43 -10.55 20.64
CA SER A 25 21.36 -9.82 21.32
C SER A 25 21.80 -8.47 21.89
N ASN A 26 23.00 -8.38 22.47
CA ASN A 26 23.51 -7.12 23.04
C ASN A 26 23.80 -6.09 21.96
N ILE A 27 24.45 -6.48 20.86
CA ILE A 27 24.81 -5.58 19.75
C ILE A 27 23.53 -5.10 19.06
N LEU A 28 22.58 -5.99 18.79
CA LEU A 28 21.28 -5.66 18.18
C LEU A 28 20.48 -4.71 19.06
N ASN A 29 20.45 -4.95 20.37
CA ASN A 29 19.75 -4.07 21.32
C ASN A 29 20.39 -2.67 21.40
N ILE A 30 21.71 -2.56 21.42
CA ILE A 30 22.44 -1.27 21.41
C ILE A 30 22.16 -0.53 20.11
N SER A 31 22.29 -1.19 18.96
CA SER A 31 22.03 -0.61 17.65
C SER A 31 20.61 -0.10 17.53
N GLU A 32 19.65 -0.84 18.08
CA GLU A 32 18.26 -0.45 18.10
C GLU A 32 18.02 0.79 18.99
N TRP A 33 18.69 0.89 20.13
CA TRP A 33 18.63 2.08 20.98
C TRP A 33 19.17 3.32 20.26
N VAL A 34 20.31 3.19 19.59
CA VAL A 34 20.92 4.27 18.80
C VAL A 34 19.93 4.77 17.74
N ILE A 35 19.33 3.85 16.98
CA ILE A 35 18.36 4.21 15.94
C ILE A 35 17.09 4.83 16.54
N THR A 36 16.60 4.31 17.66
CA THR A 36 15.41 4.86 18.33
C THR A 36 15.66 6.27 18.83
N ILE A 37 16.83 6.54 19.40
CA ILE A 37 17.24 7.89 19.85
C ILE A 37 17.34 8.84 18.64
N LEU A 38 17.96 8.42 17.55
CA LEU A 38 18.03 9.23 16.32
C LEU A 38 16.63 9.59 15.78
N PHE A 39 15.72 8.62 15.73
CA PHE A 39 14.33 8.90 15.31
C PHE A 39 13.57 9.77 16.32
N SER A 40 13.86 9.66 17.61
CA SER A 40 13.26 10.53 18.62
C SER A 40 13.72 11.98 18.47
N ILE A 41 15.03 12.19 18.25
CA ILE A 41 15.60 13.51 17.98
C ILE A 41 14.97 14.10 16.71
N GLU A 42 14.89 13.30 15.65
CA GLU A 42 14.24 13.71 14.39
C GLU A 42 12.78 14.14 14.64
N TYR A 43 12.01 13.35 15.38
CA TYR A 43 10.60 13.65 15.66
C TYR A 43 10.44 14.94 16.48
N ILE A 44 11.26 15.11 17.52
CA ILE A 44 11.25 16.33 18.35
C ILE A 44 11.65 17.55 17.51
N ALA A 45 12.70 17.46 16.71
CA ALA A 45 13.14 18.52 15.81
C ALA A 45 12.02 18.96 14.85
N ARG A 46 11.26 18.02 14.33
CA ARG A 46 10.11 18.31 13.45
C ARG A 46 8.97 19.00 14.20
N ILE A 47 8.64 18.55 15.41
CA ILE A 47 7.62 19.20 16.24
C ILE A 47 7.97 20.67 16.50
N ILE A 48 9.25 20.95 16.77
CA ILE A 48 9.73 22.32 17.04
C ILE A 48 9.71 23.17 15.76
N SER A 49 9.99 22.58 14.61
CA SER A 49 10.11 23.30 13.34
C SER A 49 8.77 23.66 12.69
N VAL A 50 7.66 23.06 13.11
CA VAL A 50 6.33 23.27 12.52
C VAL A 50 5.59 24.38 13.28
N LYS A 51 4.89 25.28 12.52
CA LYS A 51 4.09 26.38 13.10
C LYS A 51 2.99 25.88 14.05
N ASN A 52 2.36 24.75 13.75
CA ASN A 52 1.28 24.15 14.57
C ASN A 52 1.66 22.72 15.01
N PRO A 53 2.37 22.54 16.16
CA PRO A 53 2.83 21.24 16.62
C PRO A 53 1.73 20.20 16.81
N LYS A 54 0.57 20.62 17.36
CA LYS A 54 -0.58 19.72 17.57
C LYS A 54 -1.10 19.13 16.25
N SER A 55 -1.22 19.95 15.22
CA SER A 55 -1.66 19.48 13.90
C SER A 55 -0.68 18.47 13.29
N TYR A 56 0.62 18.67 13.52
CA TYR A 56 1.64 17.72 13.05
C TYR A 56 1.56 16.38 13.80
N VAL A 57 1.45 16.37 15.11
CA VAL A 57 1.39 15.14 15.92
C VAL A 57 0.22 14.25 15.50
N PHE A 58 -0.95 14.84 15.20
CA PHE A 58 -2.13 14.12 14.72
C PHE A 58 -2.18 13.92 13.19
N SER A 59 -1.18 14.38 12.46
CA SER A 59 -1.07 14.11 11.02
C SER A 59 -0.62 12.67 10.76
N TYR A 60 -0.89 12.19 9.54
CA TYR A 60 -0.45 10.88 9.06
C TYR A 60 1.06 10.65 9.31
N TYR A 61 1.90 11.63 8.97
CA TYR A 61 3.35 11.54 9.18
C TYR A 61 3.76 11.63 10.65
N GLY A 62 3.07 12.42 11.45
CA GLY A 62 3.32 12.53 12.89
C GLY A 62 3.01 11.23 13.64
N ILE A 63 1.91 10.56 13.28
CA ILE A 63 1.53 9.26 13.83
C ILE A 63 2.56 8.18 13.45
N ILE A 64 3.04 8.16 12.22
CA ILE A 64 4.09 7.22 11.78
C ILE A 64 5.38 7.43 12.57
N ASP A 65 5.81 8.70 12.76
CA ASP A 65 7.01 9.00 13.54
C ASP A 65 6.86 8.55 14.99
N LEU A 66 5.70 8.78 15.60
CA LEU A 66 5.38 8.35 16.95
C LEU A 66 5.40 6.81 17.08
N LEU A 67 4.68 6.10 16.21
CA LEU A 67 4.64 4.63 16.18
C LEU A 67 6.00 4.00 15.93
N SER A 68 6.90 4.71 15.27
CA SER A 68 8.27 4.24 15.00
C SER A 68 9.16 4.27 16.24
N THR A 69 8.85 5.09 17.23
CA THR A 69 9.68 5.36 18.42
C THR A 69 9.09 4.79 19.71
N ILE A 70 7.79 4.93 19.92
CA ILE A 70 7.08 4.54 21.15
C ILE A 70 7.30 3.07 21.57
N PRO A 71 7.26 2.05 20.69
CA PRO A 71 7.34 0.65 21.10
C PRO A 71 8.57 0.33 21.95
N LYS A 72 9.71 0.95 21.67
CA LYS A 72 10.94 0.73 22.44
C LYS A 72 10.87 1.33 23.85
N TYR A 73 10.26 2.51 23.98
CA TYR A 73 10.08 3.14 25.29
C TYR A 73 9.05 2.40 26.15
N ILE A 74 7.94 1.96 25.55
CA ILE A 74 6.92 1.15 26.25
C ILE A 74 7.53 -0.16 26.78
N SER A 75 8.44 -0.77 26.01
CA SER A 75 9.10 -2.02 26.43
C SER A 75 9.89 -1.86 27.76
N LEU A 76 10.32 -0.65 28.13
CA LEU A 76 10.98 -0.38 29.41
C LEU A 76 10.01 -0.44 30.61
N PHE A 77 8.74 -0.04 30.39
CA PHE A 77 7.75 0.01 31.47
C PHE A 77 7.04 -1.32 31.71
N ILE A 78 7.08 -2.22 30.72
CA ILE A 78 6.42 -3.54 30.80
C ILE A 78 7.35 -4.59 31.45
N ILE A 79 8.57 -4.26 31.82
CA ILE A 79 9.50 -5.14 32.54
C ILE A 79 8.91 -5.44 33.92
N GLY A 80 8.24 -6.57 34.06
CA GLY A 80 7.65 -7.03 35.35
C GLY A 80 6.30 -7.71 35.26
N THR A 81 5.63 -7.67 34.14
CA THR A 81 4.40 -8.43 33.90
C THR A 81 4.67 -9.69 33.08
N ASN A 82 4.02 -10.82 33.44
CA ASN A 82 4.18 -12.14 32.81
C ASN A 82 3.79 -12.24 31.34
N SER A 83 3.79 -11.14 30.57
CA SER A 83 3.32 -11.16 29.19
C SER A 83 4.49 -11.09 28.21
N LEU A 84 5.22 -12.17 28.05
CA LEU A 84 6.15 -12.38 26.92
C LEU A 84 5.48 -12.12 25.56
N LEU A 85 4.18 -12.34 25.46
CA LEU A 85 3.36 -12.03 24.28
C LEU A 85 3.29 -10.53 23.98
N ALA A 86 3.10 -9.67 25.00
CA ALA A 86 3.07 -8.22 24.80
C ALA A 86 4.43 -7.67 24.34
N LEU A 87 5.53 -8.19 24.90
CA LEU A 87 6.88 -7.81 24.45
C LEU A 87 7.14 -8.24 23.00
N ARG A 88 6.66 -9.41 22.58
CA ARG A 88 6.74 -9.84 21.17
C ARG A 88 5.90 -8.93 20.25
N ALA A 89 4.67 -8.58 20.66
CA ALA A 89 3.81 -7.69 19.90
C ALA A 89 4.43 -6.29 19.73
N LEU A 90 5.01 -5.73 20.79
CA LEU A 90 5.72 -4.43 20.73
C LEU A 90 6.93 -4.49 19.80
N ARG A 91 7.61 -5.65 19.72
CA ARG A 91 8.70 -5.86 18.77
C ARG A 91 8.21 -5.80 17.34
N LEU A 92 7.04 -6.40 17.03
CA LEU A 92 6.43 -6.37 15.70
C LEU A 92 6.04 -4.95 15.27
N LEU A 93 5.62 -4.08 16.21
CA LEU A 93 5.29 -2.68 15.89
C LEU A 93 6.47 -1.89 15.32
N ARG A 94 7.71 -2.34 15.51
CA ARG A 94 8.89 -1.69 14.92
C ARG A 94 8.88 -1.70 13.40
N VAL A 95 8.13 -2.63 12.77
CA VAL A 95 7.97 -2.68 11.30
C VAL A 95 7.37 -1.38 10.74
N PHE A 96 6.58 -0.64 11.54
CA PHE A 96 6.03 0.64 11.11
C PHE A 96 7.09 1.70 10.76
N ARG A 97 8.36 1.48 11.14
CA ARG A 97 9.48 2.33 10.70
C ARG A 97 9.62 2.39 9.18
N ILE A 98 9.22 1.32 8.46
CA ILE A 98 9.21 1.29 7.00
C ILE A 98 8.29 2.36 6.40
N LEU A 99 7.19 2.69 7.09
CA LEU A 99 6.24 3.69 6.62
C LEU A 99 6.85 5.11 6.57
N LYS A 100 7.99 5.36 7.27
CA LYS A 100 8.73 6.60 7.12
C LYS A 100 9.26 6.83 5.70
N LEU A 101 9.42 5.75 4.90
CA LEU A 101 9.83 5.84 3.49
C LEU A 101 8.79 6.55 2.63
N THR A 102 7.50 6.50 2.98
CA THR A 102 6.41 7.15 2.21
C THR A 102 6.65 8.65 2.02
N ARG A 103 7.39 9.26 2.93
CA ARG A 103 7.75 10.69 2.88
C ARG A 103 8.75 11.03 1.77
N PHE A 104 9.54 10.06 1.34
CA PHE A 104 10.56 10.24 0.30
C PHE A 104 10.03 9.96 -1.10
N ILE A 105 8.81 9.44 -1.21
CA ILE A 105 8.18 9.12 -2.48
C ILE A 105 7.27 10.32 -2.84
N GLY A 106 7.81 11.30 -3.57
CA GLY A 106 7.08 12.50 -3.98
C GLY A 106 5.82 12.18 -4.79
N GLU A 107 5.88 11.17 -5.65
CA GLU A 107 4.77 10.68 -6.47
C GLU A 107 3.67 9.94 -5.68
N SER A 108 3.93 9.60 -4.41
CA SER A 108 2.95 8.87 -3.58
C SER A 108 1.64 9.64 -3.40
N ALA A 109 1.69 10.96 -3.37
CA ALA A 109 0.50 11.81 -3.27
C ALA A 109 -0.37 11.71 -4.53
N ASN A 110 0.24 11.69 -5.72
CA ASN A 110 -0.44 11.55 -7.00
C ASN A 110 -1.06 10.17 -7.14
N PHE A 111 -0.30 9.12 -6.80
CA PHE A 111 -0.82 7.76 -6.76
C PHE A 111 -2.01 7.63 -5.78
N GLY A 112 -1.92 8.20 -4.58
CA GLY A 112 -3.00 8.21 -3.61
C GLY A 112 -4.26 8.92 -4.11
N LYS A 113 -4.12 10.04 -4.84
CA LYS A 113 -5.24 10.75 -5.48
C LYS A 113 -5.89 9.89 -6.57
N ALA A 114 -5.10 9.27 -7.46
CA ALA A 114 -5.59 8.39 -8.51
C ALA A 114 -6.36 7.19 -7.90
N LEU A 115 -5.81 6.55 -6.87
CA LEU A 115 -6.46 5.45 -6.17
C LEU A 115 -7.79 5.86 -5.51
N LYS A 116 -7.83 7.04 -4.89
CA LYS A 116 -9.06 7.60 -4.30
C LYS A 116 -10.13 7.88 -5.35
N ARG A 117 -9.75 8.39 -6.54
CA ARG A 117 -10.67 8.60 -7.67
C ARG A 117 -11.18 7.28 -8.23
N SER A 118 -10.33 6.25 -8.29
CA SER A 118 -10.65 4.93 -8.83
C SER A 118 -11.41 4.02 -7.84
N ARG A 119 -11.54 4.39 -6.56
CA ARG A 119 -12.04 3.51 -5.49
C ARG A 119 -13.36 2.80 -5.81
N ALA A 120 -14.31 3.50 -6.42
CA ALA A 120 -15.61 2.93 -6.75
C ALA A 120 -15.48 1.87 -7.86
N LYS A 121 -14.71 2.16 -8.91
CA LYS A 121 -14.43 1.24 -10.02
C LYS A 121 -13.71 -0.01 -9.51
N ILE A 122 -12.71 0.17 -8.64
CA ILE A 122 -11.94 -0.92 -8.01
C ILE A 122 -12.84 -1.76 -7.10
N ALA A 123 -13.70 -1.14 -6.29
CA ALA A 123 -14.60 -1.87 -5.39
C ALA A 123 -15.58 -2.75 -6.17
N VAL A 124 -16.20 -2.24 -7.23
CA VAL A 124 -17.07 -3.01 -8.12
C VAL A 124 -16.31 -4.18 -8.74
N PHE A 125 -15.10 -3.94 -9.23
CA PHE A 125 -14.27 -4.97 -9.82
C PHE A 125 -13.90 -6.06 -8.82
N ILE A 126 -13.44 -5.69 -7.60
CA ILE A 126 -13.10 -6.67 -6.55
C ILE A 126 -14.33 -7.50 -6.17
N THR A 127 -15.50 -6.87 -6.04
CA THR A 127 -16.75 -7.60 -5.76
C THR A 127 -17.05 -8.61 -6.86
N PHE A 128 -16.91 -8.23 -8.13
CA PHE A 128 -17.07 -9.14 -9.26
C PHE A 128 -16.10 -10.32 -9.18
N VAL A 129 -14.81 -10.08 -8.90
CA VAL A 129 -13.80 -11.14 -8.77
C VAL A 129 -14.11 -12.08 -7.61
N ILE A 130 -14.55 -11.56 -6.46
CA ILE A 130 -14.95 -12.39 -5.32
C ILE A 130 -16.10 -13.31 -5.68
N VAL A 131 -17.15 -12.77 -6.31
CA VAL A 131 -18.30 -13.58 -6.77
C VAL A 131 -17.84 -14.64 -7.77
N LEU A 132 -16.98 -14.27 -8.72
CA LEU A 132 -16.43 -15.20 -9.69
C LEU A 132 -15.61 -16.32 -9.00
N CYS A 133 -14.77 -16.00 -8.02
CA CYS A 133 -14.02 -16.99 -7.25
C CYS A 133 -14.95 -17.97 -6.51
N ILE A 134 -16.05 -17.46 -5.94
CA ILE A 134 -17.05 -18.32 -5.26
C ILE A 134 -17.69 -19.28 -6.26
N ILE A 135 -18.10 -18.78 -7.44
CA ILE A 135 -18.72 -19.61 -8.49
C ILE A 135 -17.73 -20.67 -8.97
N LEU A 136 -16.54 -20.27 -9.38
CA LEU A 136 -15.53 -21.16 -9.92
C LEU A 136 -15.04 -22.18 -8.88
N GLY A 137 -14.83 -21.73 -7.64
CA GLY A 137 -14.49 -22.62 -6.52
C GLY A 137 -15.59 -23.64 -6.23
N THR A 138 -16.87 -23.24 -6.28
CA THR A 138 -17.99 -24.15 -6.10
C THR A 138 -18.07 -25.19 -7.23
N ILE A 139 -17.86 -24.77 -8.47
CA ILE A 139 -17.83 -25.68 -9.63
C ILE A 139 -16.69 -26.70 -9.45
N MET A 140 -15.49 -26.25 -9.08
CA MET A 140 -14.36 -27.16 -8.86
C MET A 140 -14.61 -28.11 -7.70
N TYR A 141 -15.26 -27.65 -6.63
CA TYR A 141 -15.69 -28.53 -5.53
C TYR A 141 -16.62 -29.64 -6.03
N LEU A 142 -17.63 -29.30 -6.82
CA LEU A 142 -18.59 -30.31 -7.35
C LEU A 142 -17.94 -31.32 -8.27
N VAL A 143 -16.90 -30.94 -9.01
CA VAL A 143 -16.20 -31.81 -9.96
C VAL A 143 -15.16 -32.71 -9.26
N GLU A 144 -14.51 -32.22 -8.20
CA GLU A 144 -13.33 -32.84 -7.62
C GLU A 144 -13.52 -33.43 -6.22
N ASN A 145 -14.65 -33.17 -5.55
CA ASN A 145 -14.85 -33.56 -4.14
C ASN A 145 -14.87 -35.08 -3.86
N GLU A 146 -15.15 -35.88 -4.86
CA GLU A 146 -15.15 -37.35 -4.78
C GLU A 146 -13.75 -37.96 -4.92
N TYR A 147 -12.76 -37.13 -5.31
CA TYR A 147 -11.38 -37.53 -5.53
C TYR A 147 -10.47 -36.98 -4.43
N ASP A 148 -9.35 -37.64 -4.19
CA ASP A 148 -8.34 -37.17 -3.21
C ASP A 148 -7.49 -36.01 -3.80
N SER A 149 -8.17 -34.97 -4.28
CA SER A 149 -7.61 -33.84 -4.98
C SER A 149 -7.41 -32.59 -4.09
N GLY A 150 -7.81 -32.70 -2.83
CA GLY A 150 -7.73 -31.61 -1.87
C GLY A 150 -8.93 -30.65 -1.87
N PHE A 151 -9.88 -30.76 -2.82
CA PHE A 151 -11.12 -29.96 -2.88
C PHE A 151 -12.18 -30.45 -1.88
N SER A 152 -11.86 -30.49 -0.59
CA SER A 152 -12.68 -31.11 0.47
C SER A 152 -13.86 -30.28 0.95
N SER A 153 -13.94 -28.98 0.56
CA SER A 153 -15.04 -28.09 0.93
C SER A 153 -15.09 -26.87 0.00
N ILE A 154 -16.28 -26.24 -0.11
CA ILE A 154 -16.43 -25.01 -0.91
C ILE A 154 -15.45 -23.90 -0.50
N PRO A 155 -15.27 -23.54 0.80
CA PRO A 155 -14.30 -22.53 1.17
C PRO A 155 -12.86 -22.83 0.73
N LYS A 156 -12.45 -24.11 0.82
CA LYS A 156 -11.11 -24.55 0.40
C LYS A 156 -10.95 -24.47 -1.13
N SER A 157 -12.01 -24.77 -1.86
CA SER A 157 -12.05 -24.66 -3.32
C SER A 157 -12.07 -23.18 -3.78
N VAL A 158 -12.75 -22.30 -3.04
CA VAL A 158 -12.69 -20.85 -3.26
C VAL A 158 -11.29 -20.31 -3.00
N TYR A 159 -10.62 -20.77 -1.94
CA TYR A 159 -9.20 -20.44 -1.70
C TYR A 159 -8.34 -20.84 -2.91
N TRP A 160 -8.50 -22.06 -3.45
CA TRP A 160 -7.80 -22.49 -4.65
C TRP A 160 -8.09 -21.57 -5.86
N ALA A 161 -9.36 -21.21 -6.07
CA ALA A 161 -9.75 -20.30 -7.16
C ALA A 161 -9.08 -18.92 -7.02
N ILE A 162 -9.02 -18.36 -5.82
CA ILE A 162 -8.31 -17.09 -5.54
C ILE A 162 -6.82 -17.24 -5.87
N VAL A 163 -6.15 -18.26 -5.34
CA VAL A 163 -4.73 -18.52 -5.54
C VAL A 163 -4.40 -18.70 -7.02
N THR A 164 -5.29 -19.37 -7.77
CA THR A 164 -5.12 -19.60 -9.22
C THR A 164 -5.35 -18.35 -10.04
N LEU A 165 -6.47 -17.62 -9.81
CA LEU A 165 -6.81 -16.40 -10.54
C LEU A 165 -5.84 -15.25 -10.27
N THR A 166 -5.27 -15.20 -9.08
CA THR A 166 -4.22 -14.22 -8.73
C THR A 166 -2.83 -14.64 -9.20
N THR A 167 -2.71 -15.76 -9.90
CA THR A 167 -1.46 -16.32 -10.45
C THR A 167 -0.40 -16.68 -9.40
N VAL A 168 -0.79 -16.86 -8.13
CA VAL A 168 0.12 -17.28 -7.04
C VAL A 168 0.51 -18.76 -7.19
N GLY A 169 -0.48 -19.67 -7.35
CA GLY A 169 -0.27 -21.07 -7.70
C GLY A 169 0.56 -21.87 -6.70
N TYR A 170 0.20 -21.91 -5.43
CA TYR A 170 0.94 -22.68 -4.40
C TYR A 170 1.09 -24.18 -4.73
N GLY A 171 0.15 -24.78 -5.49
CA GLY A 171 0.19 -26.19 -5.86
C GLY A 171 -0.21 -27.16 -4.74
N ASP A 172 -0.71 -26.63 -3.63
CA ASP A 172 -1.18 -27.40 -2.46
C ASP A 172 -2.52 -28.09 -2.73
N ILE A 173 -3.30 -27.59 -3.68
CA ILE A 173 -4.53 -28.15 -4.20
C ILE A 173 -4.46 -28.11 -5.73
N ALA A 174 -4.73 -29.25 -6.38
CA ALA A 174 -4.72 -29.34 -7.83
C ALA A 174 -5.77 -30.34 -8.31
N PRO A 175 -6.51 -30.07 -9.42
CA PRO A 175 -7.51 -30.98 -9.97
C PRO A 175 -6.85 -32.25 -10.48
N GLN A 176 -7.47 -33.40 -10.17
CA GLN A 176 -7.00 -34.73 -10.57
C GLN A 176 -7.79 -35.28 -11.76
N THR A 177 -9.06 -34.84 -11.93
CA THR A 177 -9.89 -35.33 -13.02
C THR A 177 -9.55 -34.62 -14.33
N PRO A 178 -9.65 -35.28 -15.50
CA PRO A 178 -9.43 -34.63 -16.79
C PRO A 178 -10.35 -33.42 -17.03
N PHE A 179 -11.61 -33.51 -16.54
CA PHE A 179 -12.56 -32.41 -16.68
C PHE A 179 -12.21 -31.24 -15.73
N GLY A 180 -11.80 -31.52 -14.49
CA GLY A 180 -11.30 -30.51 -13.55
C GLY A 180 -10.05 -29.81 -14.07
N GLN A 181 -9.11 -30.54 -14.69
CA GLN A 181 -7.91 -29.97 -15.33
C GLN A 181 -8.25 -29.08 -16.52
N PHE A 182 -9.23 -29.48 -17.34
CA PHE A 182 -9.72 -28.64 -18.43
C PHE A 182 -10.32 -27.33 -17.90
N LEU A 183 -11.19 -27.39 -16.91
CA LEU A 183 -11.76 -26.20 -16.25
C LEU A 183 -10.66 -25.32 -15.62
N ALA A 184 -9.70 -25.92 -14.93
CA ALA A 184 -8.58 -25.21 -14.33
C ALA A 184 -7.76 -24.45 -15.38
N SER A 185 -7.50 -25.05 -16.53
CA SER A 185 -6.77 -24.40 -17.62
C SER A 185 -7.50 -23.14 -18.12
N PHE A 186 -8.83 -23.22 -18.25
CA PHE A 186 -9.64 -22.07 -18.61
C PHE A 186 -9.60 -20.97 -17.54
N ILE A 187 -9.71 -21.33 -16.25
CA ILE A 187 -9.63 -20.43 -15.10
C ILE A 187 -8.26 -19.73 -15.06
N MET A 188 -7.18 -20.46 -15.32
CA MET A 188 -5.83 -19.90 -15.33
C MET A 188 -5.66 -18.85 -16.44
N ILE A 189 -6.19 -19.09 -17.63
CA ILE A 189 -6.17 -18.11 -18.73
C ILE A 189 -6.96 -16.85 -18.35
N MET A 190 -8.12 -17.00 -17.71
CA MET A 190 -8.91 -15.85 -17.24
C MET A 190 -8.16 -15.00 -16.21
N GLY A 191 -7.28 -15.60 -15.39
CA GLY A 191 -6.48 -14.92 -14.37
C GLY A 191 -5.65 -13.76 -14.94
N TYR A 192 -5.07 -13.91 -16.13
CA TYR A 192 -4.33 -12.83 -16.79
C TYR A 192 -5.21 -11.61 -17.09
N GLY A 193 -6.44 -11.83 -17.58
CA GLY A 193 -7.41 -10.74 -17.82
C GLY A 193 -7.81 -10.02 -16.53
N ILE A 194 -7.98 -10.77 -15.46
CA ILE A 194 -8.38 -10.22 -14.16
C ILE A 194 -7.31 -9.28 -13.59
N ILE A 195 -6.02 -9.57 -13.73
CA ILE A 195 -4.95 -8.70 -13.24
C ILE A 195 -4.84 -7.42 -14.07
N ALA A 196 -5.12 -7.48 -15.36
CA ALA A 196 -5.00 -6.33 -16.27
C ALA A 196 -5.99 -5.21 -15.97
N VAL A 197 -7.20 -5.53 -15.50
CA VAL A 197 -8.27 -4.54 -15.30
C VAL A 197 -7.96 -3.51 -14.21
N PRO A 198 -7.58 -3.86 -12.96
CA PRO A 198 -7.23 -2.88 -11.94
C PRO A 198 -6.05 -2.01 -12.36
N THR A 199 -5.05 -2.62 -12.99
CA THR A 199 -3.87 -1.90 -13.49
C THR A 199 -4.28 -0.86 -14.52
N GLY A 200 -5.15 -1.22 -15.49
CA GLY A 200 -5.69 -0.31 -16.48
C GLY A 200 -6.52 0.83 -15.88
N ILE A 201 -7.35 0.54 -14.88
CA ILE A 201 -8.16 1.57 -14.18
C ILE A 201 -7.25 2.59 -13.50
N VAL A 202 -6.25 2.16 -12.74
CA VAL A 202 -5.34 3.08 -12.03
C VAL A 202 -4.47 3.85 -13.02
N SER A 203 -3.92 3.19 -14.05
CA SER A 203 -3.09 3.84 -15.07
C SER A 203 -3.87 4.91 -15.84
N SER A 204 -5.12 4.66 -16.19
CA SER A 204 -5.96 5.65 -16.88
C SER A 204 -6.24 6.89 -16.00
N GLU A 205 -6.50 6.69 -14.70
CA GLU A 205 -6.72 7.82 -13.79
C GLU A 205 -5.43 8.63 -13.54
N MET A 206 -4.27 7.97 -13.52
CA MET A 206 -2.99 8.69 -13.44
C MET A 206 -2.73 9.51 -14.71
N ALA A 207 -3.01 8.97 -15.89
CA ALA A 207 -2.86 9.69 -17.15
C ALA A 207 -3.82 10.90 -17.25
N LEU A 208 -5.05 10.75 -16.78
CA LEU A 208 -6.01 11.87 -16.71
C LEU A 208 -5.54 12.97 -15.75
N GLN A 209 -4.94 12.59 -14.62
CA GLN A 209 -4.42 13.55 -13.65
C GLN A 209 -3.23 14.36 -14.19
N SER A 210 -2.39 13.76 -15.04
CA SER A 210 -1.30 14.49 -15.69
C SER A 210 -1.79 15.53 -16.72
N ASN A 211 -3.02 15.39 -17.20
CA ASN A 211 -3.67 16.32 -18.13
C ASN A 211 -4.57 17.36 -17.43
N ASP A 212 -4.78 17.27 -16.11
CA ASP A 212 -5.40 18.34 -15.32
C ASP A 212 -4.44 19.53 -15.31
N VAL A 213 -4.48 20.35 -16.36
CA VAL A 213 -3.77 21.63 -16.43
C VAL A 213 -4.50 22.58 -15.50
N ASP A 214 -3.80 23.14 -14.52
CA ASP A 214 -4.36 24.16 -13.65
C ASP A 214 -4.88 25.31 -14.54
N THR A 215 -6.20 25.49 -14.54
CA THR A 215 -6.84 26.58 -15.27
C THR A 215 -7.21 27.68 -14.28
N ASN A 216 -6.96 28.93 -14.66
CA ASN A 216 -7.37 30.09 -13.89
C ASN A 216 -8.81 30.49 -14.20
N THR A 217 -9.39 31.35 -13.36
CA THR A 217 -10.74 31.90 -13.54
C THR A 217 -10.75 33.17 -14.37
N GLN A 218 -9.66 33.55 -15.03
CA GLN A 218 -9.54 34.75 -15.83
C GLN A 218 -10.39 34.61 -17.09
N ALA A 219 -11.32 35.55 -17.32
CA ALA A 219 -12.11 35.63 -18.54
C ALA A 219 -11.41 36.51 -19.56
N CYS A 220 -11.45 36.16 -20.84
CA CYS A 220 -10.93 36.95 -21.91
C CYS A 220 -11.82 38.18 -22.16
N LEU A 221 -11.27 39.34 -22.14
CA LEU A 221 -12.01 40.62 -22.37
C LEU A 221 -12.62 40.73 -23.77
N GLN A 222 -12.08 40.00 -24.76
CA GLN A 222 -12.53 40.10 -26.14
C GLN A 222 -13.56 39.05 -26.54
N CYS A 223 -13.44 37.79 -26.06
CA CYS A 223 -14.34 36.71 -26.45
C CYS A 223 -15.08 36.06 -25.27
N ASN A 224 -14.87 36.56 -24.06
CA ASN A 224 -15.48 36.08 -22.81
C ASN A 224 -15.22 34.59 -22.49
N ASN A 225 -14.20 34.00 -23.12
CA ASN A 225 -13.81 32.62 -22.81
C ASN A 225 -13.12 32.58 -21.47
N GLU A 226 -13.49 31.57 -20.65
CA GLU A 226 -12.96 31.28 -19.32
C GLU A 226 -12.05 30.06 -19.38
N LEU A 227 -11.44 29.68 -18.26
CA LEU A 227 -10.63 28.47 -18.12
C LEU A 227 -9.33 28.49 -18.94
N HIS A 228 -8.59 29.59 -18.88
CA HIS A 228 -7.25 29.64 -19.42
C HIS A 228 -6.24 28.88 -18.55
N LYS A 229 -5.18 28.37 -19.18
CA LYS A 229 -4.08 27.75 -18.42
C LYS A 229 -3.50 28.77 -17.44
N ASP A 230 -3.13 28.30 -16.25
CA ASP A 230 -2.46 29.17 -15.28
C ASP A 230 -1.18 29.74 -15.89
N GLY A 231 -1.00 31.09 -15.78
CA GLY A 231 0.12 31.81 -16.44
C GLY A 231 -0.02 32.00 -17.94
N ALA A 232 -1.19 31.75 -18.57
CA ALA A 232 -1.39 32.03 -19.99
C ALA A 232 -1.35 33.55 -20.27
N VAL A 233 -0.53 33.96 -21.23
CA VAL A 233 -0.42 35.34 -21.69
C VAL A 233 -1.46 35.66 -22.74
N PHE A 234 -1.86 34.69 -23.55
CA PHE A 234 -2.81 34.87 -24.66
C PHE A 234 -4.02 33.93 -24.48
N CYS A 235 -5.19 34.41 -24.91
CA CYS A 235 -6.40 33.61 -24.96
C CYS A 235 -6.24 32.49 -25.99
N HIS A 236 -6.50 31.24 -25.57
CA HIS A 236 -6.36 30.05 -26.43
C HIS A 236 -7.44 29.98 -27.51
N GLN A 237 -8.54 30.75 -27.41
CA GLN A 237 -9.62 30.77 -28.38
C GLN A 237 -9.53 31.88 -29.42
N CYS A 238 -9.19 33.10 -29.00
CA CYS A 238 -9.17 34.28 -29.93
C CYS A 238 -7.78 34.88 -30.10
N GLY A 239 -6.76 34.46 -29.34
CA GLY A 239 -5.39 34.96 -29.45
C GLY A 239 -5.14 36.33 -28.82
N SER A 240 -6.14 37.02 -28.22
CA SER A 240 -5.94 38.28 -27.53
C SER A 240 -5.12 38.12 -26.25
N THR A 241 -4.40 39.18 -25.85
CA THR A 241 -3.69 39.21 -24.57
C THR A 241 -4.67 39.13 -23.40
N LEU A 242 -4.31 38.35 -22.38
CA LEU A 242 -5.10 38.18 -21.17
C LEU A 242 -4.72 39.15 -20.06
N ASN A 243 -3.49 39.68 -20.09
CA ASN A 243 -2.98 40.69 -19.16
C ASN A 243 -2.50 41.91 -19.94
N ASP A 244 -2.95 43.10 -19.57
CA ASP A 244 -2.55 44.38 -20.18
C ASP A 244 -1.16 44.88 -19.69
N GLU A 245 -0.37 44.01 -19.00
CA GLU A 245 0.95 44.41 -18.48
C GLU A 245 2.07 43.88 -19.37
N PHE A 246 2.07 44.32 -20.67
CA PHE A 246 3.27 44.33 -21.52
C PHE A 246 3.24 45.50 -22.47
#